data_175e1fb14f662cda677b2ab734e9c7f4
#
_entry.id   175e1fb14f662cda677b2ab734e9c7f4
#
_cell.length_a   1.000
_cell.length_b   1.000
_cell.length_c   1.000
_cell.angle_alpha   90.00
_cell.angle_beta   90.00
_cell.angle_gamma   90.00
#
_symmetry.space_group_name_H-M   'P 1'
#
loop_
_entity.id
_entity.type
_entity.pdbx_description
1 polymer ?
#
loop_
_entity_poly.entity_id
_entity_poly.type
_entity_poly.pdbx_seq_one_letter_code
_entity_poly.pdbx_strand_id
1 'polypeptide(L)'
;MNLQGKKVLVFGSGKSGIGAAELLGQVGAEPVIYDGNADLDKEAVVHKVKHCKDISVYAGELPEEVRKALDLVVLSPGVPTDIPIVKSFYEQGLPVWGEVELAYRTGKGRVLAITGTNGKTTTTALLGKIMRDAEDSVFVVGNIGTPYTSKALEMQDNTTTVAEISSFQLETIEEFAPKVSAILNITEDHLNRHHTMEEYIRVKELIVKNQTADDFCILNYEDPVLREFGQNITPKVVYFSSVRKLEEGIYLDGDQIILKTYEEEIP
;
A
#
# COMPACT_ATOMS: atom_id res chain seq x y z
N MET A 1 8.14 -0.24 15.54
CA MET A 1 8.09 0.92 16.48
C MET A 1 6.87 0.78 17.38
N ASN A 2 7.00 1.06 18.69
CA ASN A 2 5.82 1.17 19.58
C ASN A 2 5.20 2.57 19.39
N LEU A 3 3.90 2.64 19.09
CA LEU A 3 3.17 3.88 18.83
C LEU A 3 2.52 4.49 20.08
N GLN A 4 2.46 3.77 21.19
CA GLN A 4 1.87 4.23 22.45
C GLN A 4 2.50 5.56 22.93
N GLY A 5 1.69 6.61 23.10
CA GLY A 5 2.11 7.93 23.53
C GLY A 5 2.95 8.71 22.52
N LYS A 6 3.08 8.21 21.28
CA LYS A 6 3.79 8.91 20.21
C LYS A 6 2.93 9.98 19.57
N LYS A 7 3.50 11.16 19.36
CA LYS A 7 2.84 12.25 18.64
C LYS A 7 3.04 12.09 17.15
N VAL A 8 1.95 11.80 16.43
CA VAL A 8 2.00 11.41 15.02
C VAL A 8 1.24 12.40 14.14
N LEU A 9 1.93 13.01 13.19
CA LEU A 9 1.29 13.84 12.17
C LEU A 9 0.62 12.96 11.13
N VAL A 10 -0.66 13.16 10.91
CA VAL A 10 -1.39 12.61 9.76
C VAL A 10 -1.54 13.74 8.73
N PHE A 11 -0.81 13.65 7.63
CA PHE A 11 -0.84 14.65 6.58
C PHE A 11 -1.85 14.26 5.50
N GLY A 12 -2.89 15.07 5.38
CA GLY A 12 -4.08 14.88 4.55
C GLY A 12 -5.30 14.50 5.36
N SER A 13 -6.40 15.22 5.14
CA SER A 13 -7.68 15.09 5.85
C SER A 13 -8.73 14.26 5.11
N GLY A 14 -8.32 13.59 4.02
CA GLY A 14 -9.18 12.72 3.24
C GLY A 14 -9.48 11.38 3.94
N LYS A 15 -10.13 10.46 3.23
CA LYS A 15 -10.57 9.16 3.75
C LYS A 15 -9.42 8.33 4.35
N SER A 16 -8.25 8.29 3.69
CA SER A 16 -7.06 7.57 4.18
C SER A 16 -6.49 8.23 5.44
N GLY A 17 -6.42 9.57 5.48
CA GLY A 17 -5.93 10.30 6.65
C GLY A 17 -6.85 10.13 7.88
N ILE A 18 -8.17 10.22 7.70
CA ILE A 18 -9.12 9.93 8.79
C ILE A 18 -8.92 8.51 9.30
N GLY A 19 -8.83 7.52 8.40
CA GLY A 19 -8.58 6.12 8.80
C GLY A 19 -7.26 5.92 9.54
N ALA A 20 -6.20 6.64 9.14
CA ALA A 20 -4.92 6.62 9.83
C ALA A 20 -5.00 7.25 11.23
N ALA A 21 -5.68 8.39 11.37
CA ALA A 21 -5.88 9.05 12.66
C ALA A 21 -6.69 8.18 13.64
N GLU A 22 -7.75 7.53 13.14
CA GLU A 22 -8.56 6.57 13.90
C GLU A 22 -7.72 5.40 14.41
N LEU A 23 -6.92 4.78 13.54
CA LEU A 23 -6.05 3.67 13.88
C LEU A 23 -5.01 4.07 14.92
N LEU A 24 -4.37 5.23 14.73
CA LEU A 24 -3.39 5.78 15.66
C LEU A 24 -3.98 6.01 17.06
N GLY A 25 -5.18 6.59 17.14
CA GLY A 25 -5.87 6.77 18.43
C GLY A 25 -6.18 5.44 19.11
N GLN A 26 -6.59 4.43 18.36
CA GLN A 26 -6.90 3.10 18.91
C GLN A 26 -5.66 2.35 19.43
N VAL A 27 -4.48 2.60 18.85
CA VAL A 27 -3.20 2.02 19.35
C VAL A 27 -2.53 2.88 20.42
N GLY A 28 -3.20 3.94 20.89
CA GLY A 28 -2.73 4.81 21.98
C GLY A 28 -1.68 5.84 21.57
N ALA A 29 -1.57 6.17 20.29
CA ALA A 29 -0.81 7.31 19.81
C ALA A 29 -1.62 8.61 19.97
N GLU A 30 -0.95 9.74 19.81
CA GLU A 30 -1.52 11.09 19.81
C GLU A 30 -1.54 11.65 18.37
N PRO A 31 -2.57 11.36 17.56
CA PRO A 31 -2.63 11.84 16.20
C PRO A 31 -2.92 13.34 16.14
N VAL A 32 -2.25 14.01 15.21
CA VAL A 32 -2.48 15.40 14.81
C VAL A 32 -2.75 15.41 13.32
N ILE A 33 -3.89 15.92 12.88
CA ILE A 33 -4.20 16.04 11.45
C ILE A 33 -3.70 17.38 10.93
N TYR A 34 -3.01 17.34 9.79
CA TYR A 34 -2.62 18.52 9.04
C TYR A 34 -3.05 18.39 7.58
N ASP A 35 -3.56 19.47 7.02
CA ASP A 35 -3.88 19.59 5.60
C ASP A 35 -3.35 20.93 5.05
N GLY A 36 -2.73 20.90 3.88
CA GLY A 36 -2.20 22.10 3.23
C GLY A 36 -3.27 23.08 2.72
N ASN A 37 -4.54 22.67 2.67
CA ASN A 37 -5.65 23.52 2.31
C ASN A 37 -6.04 24.44 3.48
N ALA A 38 -5.76 25.74 3.34
CA ALA A 38 -6.09 26.74 4.37
C ALA A 38 -7.61 26.92 4.61
N ASP A 39 -8.42 26.60 3.59
CA ASP A 39 -9.89 26.72 3.64
C ASP A 39 -10.57 25.45 4.17
N LEU A 40 -9.80 24.51 4.74
CA LEU A 40 -10.34 23.27 5.29
C LEU A 40 -11.31 23.55 6.45
N ASP A 41 -12.49 22.97 6.40
CA ASP A 41 -13.41 22.93 7.53
C ASP A 41 -12.88 21.94 8.59
N LYS A 42 -12.16 22.48 9.58
CA LYS A 42 -11.53 21.70 10.66
C LYS A 42 -12.56 20.99 11.54
N GLU A 43 -13.69 21.62 11.82
CA GLU A 43 -14.76 21.03 12.63
C GLU A 43 -15.36 19.81 11.92
N ALA A 44 -15.61 19.92 10.63
CA ALA A 44 -16.07 18.77 9.82
C ALA A 44 -15.06 17.60 9.81
N VAL A 45 -13.75 17.89 9.89
CA VAL A 45 -12.72 16.84 10.01
C VAL A 45 -12.75 16.19 11.39
N VAL A 46 -12.80 17.00 12.47
CA VAL A 46 -12.89 16.49 13.85
C VAL A 46 -14.10 15.58 14.02
N HIS A 47 -15.27 15.97 13.49
CA HIS A 47 -16.49 15.15 13.55
C HIS A 47 -16.41 13.80 12.84
N LYS A 48 -15.50 13.64 11.88
CA LYS A 48 -15.28 12.36 11.18
C LYS A 48 -14.41 11.38 11.96
N VAL A 49 -13.59 11.88 12.90
CA VAL A 49 -12.70 11.05 13.73
C VAL A 49 -13.43 10.66 15.00
N LYS A 50 -13.73 9.38 15.18
CA LYS A 50 -14.61 8.89 16.25
C LYS A 50 -13.85 8.37 17.49
N HIS A 51 -12.63 7.86 17.28
CA HIS A 51 -11.89 7.16 18.34
C HIS A 51 -10.75 7.98 18.97
N CYS A 52 -10.62 9.25 18.60
CA CYS A 52 -9.65 10.15 19.20
C CYS A 52 -10.39 11.27 19.96
N LYS A 53 -10.22 11.33 21.28
CA LYS A 53 -10.64 12.47 22.06
C LYS A 53 -9.62 13.59 21.84
N ASP A 54 -10.10 14.81 21.67
CA ASP A 54 -9.26 16.04 21.60
C ASP A 54 -8.24 16.06 20.43
N ILE A 55 -8.64 15.53 19.26
CA ILE A 55 -7.78 15.58 18.08
C ILE A 55 -7.55 17.02 17.60
N SER A 56 -6.30 17.40 17.41
CA SER A 56 -5.91 18.68 16.84
C SER A 56 -5.89 18.60 15.30
N VAL A 57 -6.50 19.61 14.65
CA VAL A 57 -6.53 19.75 13.20
C VAL A 57 -5.94 21.10 12.78
N TYR A 58 -4.90 21.08 11.96
CA TYR A 58 -4.26 22.25 11.39
C TYR A 58 -4.52 22.34 9.89
N ALA A 59 -4.73 23.54 9.38
CA ALA A 59 -5.05 23.83 7.99
C ALA A 59 -4.16 24.94 7.44
N GLY A 60 -3.59 24.75 6.27
CA GLY A 60 -2.69 25.69 5.59
C GLY A 60 -1.31 25.77 6.23
N GLU A 61 -1.21 26.15 7.49
CA GLU A 61 0.06 26.27 8.22
C GLU A 61 0.13 25.27 9.39
N LEU A 62 1.30 24.62 9.52
CA LEU A 62 1.62 23.74 10.65
C LEU A 62 2.60 24.46 11.58
N PRO A 63 2.21 24.80 12.82
CA PRO A 63 3.05 25.51 13.76
C PRO A 63 4.38 24.80 14.04
N GLU A 64 5.45 25.58 14.21
CA GLU A 64 6.79 25.01 14.41
C GLU A 64 6.92 24.21 15.70
N GLU A 65 6.25 24.63 16.79
CA GLU A 65 6.19 23.90 18.05
C GLU A 65 5.53 22.52 17.89
N VAL A 66 4.52 22.39 17.02
CA VAL A 66 3.89 21.10 16.69
C VAL A 66 4.88 20.23 15.93
N ARG A 67 5.54 20.80 14.90
CA ARG A 67 6.53 20.08 14.07
C ARG A 67 7.67 19.52 14.89
N LYS A 68 8.21 20.30 15.84
CA LYS A 68 9.32 19.88 16.70
C LYS A 68 8.95 18.78 17.71
N ALA A 69 7.66 18.61 17.98
CA ALA A 69 7.17 17.62 18.94
C ALA A 69 6.77 16.29 18.29
N LEU A 70 6.92 16.16 16.97
CA LEU A 70 6.51 14.94 16.24
C LEU A 70 7.51 13.80 16.43
N ASP A 71 6.99 12.60 16.56
CA ASP A 71 7.77 11.34 16.55
C ASP A 71 7.70 10.63 15.21
N LEU A 72 6.64 10.87 14.42
CA LEU A 72 6.34 10.17 13.16
C LEU A 72 5.42 11.03 12.30
N VAL A 73 5.54 10.89 11.00
CA VAL A 73 4.61 11.45 10.01
C VAL A 73 3.96 10.30 9.23
N VAL A 74 2.65 10.36 9.07
CA VAL A 74 1.87 9.44 8.20
C VAL A 74 1.27 10.25 7.06
N LEU A 75 1.68 9.97 5.83
CA LEU A 75 1.20 10.63 4.62
C LEU A 75 -0.01 9.91 4.04
N SER A 76 -1.04 10.68 3.70
CA SER A 76 -2.09 10.21 2.79
C SER A 76 -1.53 10.07 1.37
N PRO A 77 -1.99 9.10 0.55
CA PRO A 77 -1.44 8.87 -0.80
C PRO A 77 -1.48 10.10 -1.74
N GLY A 78 -2.45 10.99 -1.52
CA GLY A 78 -2.58 12.25 -2.28
C GLY A 78 -1.53 13.31 -1.96
N VAL A 79 -0.77 13.17 -0.88
CA VAL A 79 0.27 14.14 -0.49
C VAL A 79 1.57 13.79 -1.20
N PRO A 80 2.13 14.70 -2.03
CA PRO A 80 3.41 14.46 -2.69
C PRO A 80 4.57 14.35 -1.71
N THR A 81 5.47 13.39 -1.95
CA THR A 81 6.65 13.16 -1.10
C THR A 81 7.75 14.20 -1.36
N ASP A 82 7.70 14.88 -2.49
CA ASP A 82 8.71 15.84 -2.95
C ASP A 82 8.42 17.30 -2.59
N ILE A 83 7.30 17.60 -1.92
CA ILE A 83 6.99 18.97 -1.48
C ILE A 83 7.89 19.40 -0.31
N PRO A 84 8.18 20.72 -0.18
CA PRO A 84 9.17 21.23 0.79
C PRO A 84 8.93 20.80 2.23
N ILE A 85 7.68 20.79 2.69
CA ILE A 85 7.36 20.41 4.07
C ILE A 85 7.65 18.91 4.31
N VAL A 86 7.37 18.03 3.35
CA VAL A 86 7.66 16.59 3.50
C VAL A 86 9.16 16.35 3.46
N LYS A 87 9.89 17.00 2.52
CA LYS A 87 11.36 16.95 2.50
C LYS A 87 11.97 17.38 3.83
N SER A 88 11.43 18.42 4.46
CA SER A 88 11.93 18.89 5.75
C SER A 88 11.76 17.86 6.88
N PHE A 89 10.77 16.96 6.81
CA PHE A 89 10.64 15.86 7.79
C PHE A 89 11.75 14.82 7.59
N TYR A 90 12.04 14.44 6.35
CA TYR A 90 13.17 13.54 6.05
C TYR A 90 14.53 14.15 6.48
N GLU A 91 14.75 15.43 6.23
CA GLU A 91 15.97 16.16 6.62
C GLU A 91 16.16 16.21 8.15
N GLN A 92 15.06 16.23 8.90
CA GLN A 92 15.06 16.18 10.37
C GLN A 92 15.21 14.75 10.91
N GLY A 93 15.27 13.74 10.04
CA GLY A 93 15.35 12.33 10.42
C GLY A 93 14.06 11.77 11.03
N LEU A 94 12.92 12.46 10.83
CA LEU A 94 11.62 11.93 11.23
C LEU A 94 11.23 10.75 10.33
N PRO A 95 10.79 9.62 10.89
CA PRO A 95 10.18 8.57 10.08
C PRO A 95 8.95 9.09 9.33
N VAL A 96 8.83 8.75 8.05
CA VAL A 96 7.69 9.14 7.21
C VAL A 96 7.10 7.89 6.59
N TRP A 97 5.93 7.49 7.03
CA TRP A 97 5.20 6.31 6.56
C TRP A 97 4.03 6.72 5.68
N GLY A 98 3.58 5.80 4.85
CA GLY A 98 2.25 5.86 4.23
C GLY A 98 1.21 5.16 5.10
N GLU A 99 -0.05 5.32 4.75
CA GLU A 99 -1.15 4.66 5.46
C GLU A 99 -1.09 3.12 5.34
N VAL A 100 -0.54 2.60 4.23
CA VAL A 100 -0.31 1.16 4.03
C VAL A 100 0.74 0.63 5.00
N GLU A 101 1.85 1.36 5.16
CA GLU A 101 2.90 1.01 6.12
C GLU A 101 2.37 0.98 7.57
N LEU A 102 1.60 2.01 7.95
CA LEU A 102 0.97 2.08 9.26
C LEU A 102 0.04 0.87 9.49
N ALA A 103 -0.82 0.56 8.50
CA ALA A 103 -1.75 -0.54 8.60
C ALA A 103 -1.04 -1.91 8.66
N TYR A 104 0.01 -2.09 7.86
CA TYR A 104 0.82 -3.31 7.86
C TYR A 104 1.49 -3.56 9.21
N ARG A 105 2.09 -2.52 9.81
CA ARG A 105 2.78 -2.63 11.11
C ARG A 105 1.83 -2.85 12.30
N THR A 106 0.55 -2.51 12.15
CA THR A 106 -0.46 -2.67 13.20
C THR A 106 -1.36 -3.87 12.99
N GLY A 107 -1.52 -4.31 11.76
CA GLY A 107 -2.29 -5.49 11.38
C GLY A 107 -1.52 -6.79 11.60
N LYS A 108 -2.19 -7.90 11.32
CA LYS A 108 -1.66 -9.25 11.44
C LYS A 108 -2.03 -10.10 10.22
N GLY A 109 -1.46 -11.30 10.16
CA GLY A 109 -1.70 -12.24 9.08
C GLY A 109 -0.85 -11.98 7.85
N ARG A 110 -1.24 -12.56 6.72
CA ARG A 110 -0.50 -12.45 5.46
C ARG A 110 -1.16 -11.47 4.49
N VAL A 111 -0.34 -10.83 3.66
CA VAL A 111 -0.81 -9.88 2.66
C VAL A 111 -0.57 -10.43 1.26
N LEU A 112 -1.60 -10.36 0.42
CA LEU A 112 -1.55 -10.57 -1.03
C LEU A 112 -1.74 -9.19 -1.66
N ALA A 113 -0.68 -8.59 -2.23
CA ALA A 113 -0.69 -7.22 -2.71
C ALA A 113 -0.70 -7.15 -4.24
N ILE A 114 -1.58 -6.33 -4.79
CA ILE A 114 -1.75 -6.19 -6.23
C ILE A 114 -1.51 -4.74 -6.63
N THR A 115 -0.58 -4.53 -7.57
CA THR A 115 -0.34 -3.26 -8.23
C THR A 115 -0.32 -3.41 -9.75
N GLY A 116 -0.10 -2.33 -10.45
CA GLY A 116 -0.08 -2.24 -11.91
C GLY A 116 -0.69 -0.92 -12.36
N THR A 117 -0.64 -0.62 -13.64
CA THR A 117 -1.35 0.55 -14.19
C THR A 117 -2.83 0.23 -14.31
N ASN A 118 -3.19 -0.87 -14.95
CA ASN A 118 -4.57 -1.27 -15.23
C ASN A 118 -4.91 -2.64 -14.62
N GLY A 119 -6.20 -2.89 -14.37
CA GLY A 119 -6.71 -4.18 -13.91
C GLY A 119 -6.63 -4.45 -12.41
N LYS A 120 -5.99 -3.60 -11.61
CA LYS A 120 -5.83 -3.77 -10.17
C LYS A 120 -7.15 -4.09 -9.46
N THR A 121 -8.15 -3.23 -9.62
CA THR A 121 -9.45 -3.34 -8.94
C THR A 121 -10.16 -4.66 -9.25
N THR A 122 -10.20 -5.03 -10.53
CA THR A 122 -10.85 -6.28 -10.97
C THR A 122 -10.12 -7.49 -10.39
N THR A 123 -8.79 -7.51 -10.47
CA THR A 123 -7.98 -8.62 -9.95
C THR A 123 -8.08 -8.71 -8.43
N THR A 124 -8.03 -7.58 -7.71
CA THR A 124 -8.18 -7.55 -6.25
C THR A 124 -9.55 -8.04 -5.82
N ALA A 125 -10.62 -7.61 -6.51
CA ALA A 125 -11.98 -8.04 -6.19
C ALA A 125 -12.19 -9.54 -6.44
N LEU A 126 -11.68 -10.05 -7.58
CA LEU A 126 -11.76 -11.47 -7.92
C LEU A 126 -10.96 -12.32 -6.94
N LEU A 127 -9.70 -11.96 -6.67
CA LEU A 127 -8.87 -12.67 -5.69
C LEU A 127 -9.51 -12.64 -4.30
N GLY A 128 -10.04 -11.48 -3.89
CA GLY A 128 -10.76 -11.37 -2.62
C GLY A 128 -11.98 -12.28 -2.52
N LYS A 129 -12.70 -12.52 -3.64
CA LYS A 129 -13.79 -13.48 -3.67
C LYS A 129 -13.28 -14.92 -3.56
N ILE A 130 -12.27 -15.29 -4.34
CA ILE A 130 -11.67 -16.63 -4.30
C ILE A 130 -11.18 -16.96 -2.89
N MET A 131 -10.47 -16.02 -2.25
CA MET A 131 -9.95 -16.22 -0.89
C MET A 131 -11.06 -16.38 0.14
N ARG A 132 -12.16 -15.62 0.03
CA ARG A 132 -13.33 -15.77 0.92
C ARG A 132 -14.06 -17.10 0.77
N ASP A 133 -14.01 -17.70 -0.42
CA ASP A 133 -14.59 -19.03 -0.66
C ASP A 133 -13.69 -20.14 -0.05
N ALA A 134 -12.41 -19.84 0.24
CA ALA A 134 -11.41 -20.78 0.73
C ALA A 134 -11.03 -20.59 2.22
N GLU A 135 -11.19 -19.39 2.78
CA GLU A 135 -10.70 -19.01 4.12
C GLU A 135 -11.73 -18.19 4.89
N ASP A 136 -11.78 -18.40 6.21
CA ASP A 136 -12.76 -17.75 7.08
C ASP A 136 -12.46 -16.28 7.38
N SER A 137 -11.18 -15.87 7.32
CA SER A 137 -10.75 -14.51 7.65
C SER A 137 -10.07 -13.83 6.48
N VAL A 138 -10.84 -13.08 5.69
CA VAL A 138 -10.34 -12.38 4.50
C VAL A 138 -10.81 -10.94 4.46
N PHE A 139 -9.86 -10.01 4.35
CA PHE A 139 -10.13 -8.59 4.12
C PHE A 139 -9.67 -8.16 2.74
N VAL A 140 -10.51 -7.34 2.06
CA VAL A 140 -10.18 -6.68 0.79
C VAL A 140 -10.09 -5.18 1.08
N VAL A 141 -8.90 -4.62 0.90
CA VAL A 141 -8.56 -3.27 1.37
C VAL A 141 -7.62 -2.53 0.40
N GLY A 142 -7.31 -1.30 0.71
CA GLY A 142 -6.27 -0.51 0.06
C GLY A 142 -6.83 0.65 -0.76
N ASN A 143 -6.28 0.83 -1.96
CA ASN A 143 -6.63 1.94 -2.86
C ASN A 143 -8.10 1.94 -3.28
N ILE A 144 -8.79 0.79 -3.22
CA ILE A 144 -10.23 0.65 -3.47
C ILE A 144 -11.01 0.39 -2.19
N GLY A 145 -12.26 0.88 -2.19
CA GLY A 145 -13.26 0.52 -1.19
C GLY A 145 -12.90 0.96 0.22
N THR A 146 -12.36 0.04 0.99
CA THR A 146 -12.06 0.19 2.42
C THR A 146 -10.58 0.50 2.63
N PRO A 147 -10.21 1.61 3.31
CA PRO A 147 -8.81 1.87 3.66
C PRO A 147 -8.24 0.73 4.51
N TYR A 148 -6.97 0.37 4.26
CA TYR A 148 -6.31 -0.70 4.99
C TYR A 148 -6.26 -0.39 6.50
N THR A 149 -5.97 0.85 6.86
CA THR A 149 -5.94 1.33 8.26
C THR A 149 -7.23 1.08 9.02
N SER A 150 -8.39 1.13 8.35
CA SER A 150 -9.69 0.93 9.01
C SER A 150 -9.99 -0.51 9.41
N LYS A 151 -9.17 -1.47 8.94
CA LYS A 151 -9.34 -2.91 9.20
C LYS A 151 -8.16 -3.54 9.92
N ALA A 152 -7.05 -2.85 10.08
CA ALA A 152 -5.81 -3.40 10.59
C ALA A 152 -5.97 -4.10 11.96
N LEU A 153 -6.72 -3.51 12.89
CA LEU A 153 -6.92 -4.08 14.22
C LEU A 153 -7.93 -5.24 14.29
N GLU A 154 -8.73 -5.44 13.24
CA GLU A 154 -9.63 -6.60 13.14
C GLU A 154 -8.88 -7.87 12.67
N MET A 155 -7.67 -7.71 12.13
CA MET A 155 -6.88 -8.79 11.54
C MET A 155 -6.22 -9.66 12.61
N GLN A 156 -6.22 -10.96 12.38
CA GLN A 156 -5.63 -11.98 13.25
C GLN A 156 -4.48 -12.69 12.52
N ASP A 157 -3.75 -13.54 13.24
CA ASP A 157 -2.58 -14.23 12.66
C ASP A 157 -2.94 -15.16 11.48
N ASN A 158 -4.19 -15.65 11.42
CA ASN A 158 -4.73 -16.45 10.31
C ASN A 158 -5.44 -15.63 9.23
N THR A 159 -5.39 -14.30 9.30
CA THR A 159 -6.06 -13.42 8.31
C THR A 159 -5.28 -13.38 7.00
N THR A 160 -6.00 -13.44 5.89
CA THR A 160 -5.50 -13.08 4.55
C THR A 160 -6.04 -11.72 4.14
N THR A 161 -5.12 -10.80 3.93
CA THR A 161 -5.42 -9.45 3.42
C THR A 161 -5.13 -9.37 1.94
N VAL A 162 -6.15 -9.14 1.12
CA VAL A 162 -6.02 -8.86 -0.31
C VAL A 162 -6.02 -7.35 -0.51
N ALA A 163 -4.88 -6.79 -0.87
CA ALA A 163 -4.67 -5.36 -0.90
C ALA A 163 -4.42 -4.82 -2.31
N GLU A 164 -5.25 -3.88 -2.75
CA GLU A 164 -4.93 -3.06 -3.92
C GLU A 164 -3.96 -1.95 -3.51
N ILE A 165 -2.78 -1.90 -4.14
CA ILE A 165 -1.75 -0.93 -3.80
C ILE A 165 -1.44 -0.04 -5.02
N SER A 166 -1.63 1.28 -4.87
CA SER A 166 -1.25 2.27 -5.87
C SER A 166 0.25 2.58 -5.81
N SER A 167 0.79 3.20 -6.86
CA SER A 167 2.17 3.70 -6.84
C SER A 167 2.39 4.74 -5.73
N PHE A 168 1.42 5.62 -5.48
CA PHE A 168 1.53 6.63 -4.41
C PHE A 168 1.65 6.01 -3.01
N GLN A 169 0.99 4.89 -2.77
CA GLN A 169 1.10 4.16 -1.51
C GLN A 169 2.45 3.44 -1.35
N LEU A 170 3.06 3.02 -2.48
CA LEU A 170 4.38 2.38 -2.48
C LEU A 170 5.53 3.36 -2.21
N GLU A 171 5.36 4.67 -2.49
CA GLU A 171 6.41 5.67 -2.26
C GLU A 171 6.90 5.73 -0.80
N THR A 172 6.08 5.32 0.15
CA THR A 172 6.30 5.52 1.59
C THR A 172 6.26 4.22 2.40
N ILE A 173 6.51 3.09 1.74
CA ILE A 173 6.69 1.81 2.44
C ILE A 173 8.11 1.68 3.02
N GLU A 174 8.21 1.11 4.21
CA GLU A 174 9.47 0.86 4.91
C GLU A 174 9.69 -0.63 5.18
N GLU A 175 8.77 -1.29 5.90
CA GLU A 175 8.79 -2.73 6.23
C GLU A 175 7.70 -3.53 5.51
N PHE A 176 6.80 -2.88 4.78
CA PHE A 176 5.72 -3.57 4.07
C PHE A 176 6.27 -4.70 3.19
N ALA A 177 5.90 -5.95 3.52
CA ALA A 177 6.37 -7.16 2.87
C ALA A 177 5.20 -8.10 2.61
N PRO A 178 4.56 -8.05 1.43
CA PRO A 178 3.49 -8.98 1.10
C PRO A 178 4.02 -10.39 0.90
N LYS A 179 3.28 -11.42 1.33
CA LYS A 179 3.62 -12.83 1.09
C LYS A 179 3.56 -13.19 -0.38
N VAL A 180 2.62 -12.58 -1.10
CA VAL A 180 2.53 -12.64 -2.56
C VAL A 180 2.29 -11.22 -3.08
N SER A 181 3.11 -10.78 -4.02
CA SER A 181 2.90 -9.55 -4.77
C SER A 181 2.53 -9.85 -6.22
N ALA A 182 1.80 -8.94 -6.86
CA ALA A 182 1.53 -9.00 -8.29
C ALA A 182 1.70 -7.62 -8.93
N ILE A 183 2.40 -7.57 -10.08
CA ILE A 183 2.44 -6.39 -10.94
C ILE A 183 1.81 -6.78 -12.28
N LEU A 184 0.62 -6.27 -12.55
CA LEU A 184 -0.20 -6.72 -13.69
C LEU A 184 0.30 -6.19 -15.03
N ASN A 185 0.75 -4.95 -15.05
CA ASN A 185 1.29 -4.26 -16.23
C ASN A 185 1.84 -2.89 -15.79
N ILE A 186 2.74 -2.34 -16.61
CA ILE A 186 3.23 -0.96 -16.44
C ILE A 186 3.11 -0.24 -17.78
N THR A 187 2.20 0.72 -17.86
CA THR A 187 2.02 1.62 -19.00
C THR A 187 2.01 3.06 -18.50
N GLU A 188 2.23 4.04 -19.37
CA GLU A 188 2.27 5.43 -18.99
C GLU A 188 1.03 5.88 -18.22
N ASP A 189 1.24 6.40 -17.00
CA ASP A 189 0.21 6.98 -16.15
C ASP A 189 0.86 7.80 -15.03
N HIS A 190 0.13 8.75 -14.46
CA HIS A 190 0.55 9.56 -13.31
C HIS A 190 1.91 10.28 -13.43
N LEU A 191 2.36 10.63 -14.64
CA LEU A 191 3.64 11.33 -14.84
C LEU A 191 3.63 12.76 -14.25
N ASN A 192 2.47 13.34 -14.04
CA ASN A 192 2.33 14.59 -13.27
C ASN A 192 2.78 14.44 -11.81
N ARG A 193 2.84 13.21 -11.26
CA ARG A 193 3.31 12.90 -9.91
C ARG A 193 4.71 12.30 -9.91
N HIS A 194 4.97 11.32 -10.78
CA HIS A 194 6.24 10.60 -10.81
C HIS A 194 7.28 11.23 -11.73
N HIS A 195 6.90 12.25 -12.53
CA HIS A 195 7.73 13.02 -13.44
C HIS A 195 8.24 12.24 -14.65
N THR A 196 8.75 11.02 -14.49
CA THR A 196 9.25 10.16 -15.57
C THR A 196 8.69 8.74 -15.50
N MET A 197 8.74 8.02 -16.64
CA MET A 197 8.37 6.59 -16.68
C MET A 197 9.30 5.74 -15.81
N GLU A 198 10.59 6.05 -15.82
CA GLU A 198 11.60 5.33 -15.02
C GLU A 198 11.26 5.41 -13.53
N GLU A 199 10.87 6.58 -13.05
CA GLU A 199 10.47 6.75 -11.64
C GLU A 199 9.15 6.03 -11.35
N TYR A 200 8.18 6.08 -12.27
CA TYR A 200 6.91 5.35 -12.12
C TYR A 200 7.13 3.83 -12.05
N ILE A 201 8.01 3.27 -12.91
CA ILE A 201 8.42 1.87 -12.89
C ILE A 201 9.07 1.55 -11.54
N ARG A 202 10.12 2.30 -11.17
CA ARG A 202 10.85 2.12 -9.91
C ARG A 202 9.95 2.09 -8.69
N VAL A 203 8.96 2.99 -8.65
CA VAL A 203 8.03 3.03 -7.51
C VAL A 203 7.12 1.81 -7.46
N LYS A 204 6.64 1.31 -8.62
CA LYS A 204 5.84 0.06 -8.62
C LYS A 204 6.65 -1.17 -8.21
N GLU A 205 7.92 -1.20 -8.60
CA GLU A 205 8.85 -2.27 -8.24
C GLU A 205 9.14 -2.33 -6.73
N LEU A 206 8.92 -1.25 -5.99
CA LEU A 206 9.04 -1.23 -4.53
C LEU A 206 8.13 -2.26 -3.84
N ILE A 207 7.08 -2.77 -4.48
CA ILE A 207 6.19 -3.77 -3.89
C ILE A 207 6.94 -5.03 -3.43
N VAL A 208 8.08 -5.35 -4.03
CA VAL A 208 8.94 -6.49 -3.65
C VAL A 208 10.08 -6.12 -2.71
N LYS A 209 10.23 -4.84 -2.35
CA LYS A 209 11.40 -4.29 -1.62
C LYS A 209 11.82 -5.12 -0.41
N ASN A 210 10.86 -5.62 0.35
CA ASN A 210 11.11 -6.35 1.59
C ASN A 210 10.73 -7.83 1.48
N GLN A 211 10.36 -8.32 0.30
CA GLN A 211 10.12 -9.74 0.08
C GLN A 211 11.42 -10.55 0.16
N THR A 212 11.29 -11.79 0.60
CA THR A 212 12.38 -12.76 0.73
C THR A 212 12.26 -13.88 -0.31
N ALA A 213 13.21 -14.80 -0.34
CA ALA A 213 13.17 -15.98 -1.21
C ALA A 213 12.01 -16.98 -0.88
N ASP A 214 11.33 -16.78 0.26
CA ASP A 214 10.15 -17.58 0.64
C ASP A 214 8.83 -16.96 0.18
N ASP A 215 8.89 -15.78 -0.45
CA ASP A 215 7.75 -15.04 -0.95
C ASP A 215 7.61 -15.18 -2.46
N PHE A 216 6.51 -14.71 -3.04
CA PHE A 216 6.24 -14.83 -4.45
C PHE A 216 5.93 -13.47 -5.10
N CYS A 217 6.41 -13.29 -6.34
CA CYS A 217 6.07 -12.15 -7.18
C CYS A 217 5.45 -12.65 -8.50
N ILE A 218 4.21 -12.25 -8.75
CA ILE A 218 3.45 -12.63 -9.95
C ILE A 218 3.61 -11.52 -11.00
N LEU A 219 4.16 -11.85 -12.17
CA LEU A 219 4.51 -10.88 -13.21
C LEU A 219 3.91 -11.24 -14.57
N ASN A 220 3.47 -10.24 -15.30
CA ASN A 220 3.01 -10.40 -16.67
C ASN A 220 4.20 -10.63 -17.62
N TYR A 221 4.26 -11.80 -18.23
CA TYR A 221 5.32 -12.15 -19.18
C TYR A 221 5.30 -11.32 -20.46
N GLU A 222 4.13 -10.78 -20.84
CA GLU A 222 4.00 -9.96 -22.05
C GLU A 222 4.54 -8.55 -21.90
N ASP A 223 4.71 -8.08 -20.65
CA ASP A 223 5.29 -6.79 -20.35
C ASP A 223 6.83 -6.90 -20.31
N PRO A 224 7.56 -6.25 -21.26
CA PRO A 224 9.02 -6.39 -21.32
C PRO A 224 9.72 -5.81 -20.09
N VAL A 225 9.17 -4.78 -19.46
CA VAL A 225 9.72 -4.19 -18.21
C VAL A 225 9.64 -5.22 -17.09
N LEU A 226 8.50 -5.88 -16.94
CA LEU A 226 8.29 -6.88 -15.89
C LEU A 226 9.10 -8.16 -16.12
N ARG A 227 9.34 -8.56 -17.37
CA ARG A 227 10.25 -9.69 -17.65
C ARG A 227 11.69 -9.41 -17.25
N GLU A 228 12.18 -8.21 -17.54
CA GLU A 228 13.53 -7.79 -17.14
C GLU A 228 13.64 -7.67 -15.61
N PHE A 229 12.66 -7.03 -14.98
CA PHE A 229 12.58 -6.90 -13.54
C PHE A 229 12.62 -8.24 -12.82
N GLY A 230 11.82 -9.22 -13.28
CA GLY A 230 11.73 -10.55 -12.65
C GLY A 230 13.03 -11.36 -12.66
N GLN A 231 14.01 -11.00 -13.50
CA GLN A 231 15.32 -11.68 -13.54
C GLN A 231 16.24 -11.30 -12.36
N ASN A 232 15.94 -10.19 -11.65
CA ASN A 232 16.86 -9.57 -10.70
C ASN A 232 16.24 -9.35 -9.31
N ILE A 233 15.14 -10.02 -8.98
CA ILE A 233 14.45 -9.86 -7.68
C ILE A 233 14.65 -11.08 -6.77
N THR A 234 14.50 -10.87 -5.47
CA THR A 234 14.70 -11.90 -4.45
C THR A 234 13.55 -12.91 -4.35
N PRO A 235 12.26 -12.52 -4.40
CA PRO A 235 11.17 -13.48 -4.29
C PRO A 235 11.11 -14.43 -5.48
N LYS A 236 10.42 -15.55 -5.31
CA LYS A 236 10.14 -16.50 -6.39
C LYS A 236 9.22 -15.85 -7.42
N VAL A 237 9.66 -15.81 -8.67
CA VAL A 237 8.87 -15.23 -9.76
C VAL A 237 7.96 -16.29 -10.37
N VAL A 238 6.68 -15.94 -10.51
CA VAL A 238 5.73 -16.72 -11.30
C VAL A 238 5.20 -15.82 -12.41
N TYR A 239 5.52 -16.18 -13.65
CA TYR A 239 5.00 -15.45 -14.81
C TYR A 239 3.61 -15.92 -15.18
N PHE A 240 2.79 -14.99 -15.71
CA PHE A 240 1.54 -15.34 -16.38
C PHE A 240 1.47 -14.76 -17.79
N SER A 241 0.76 -15.47 -18.68
CA SER A 241 0.48 -15.04 -20.05
C SER A 241 -0.89 -15.53 -20.52
N SER A 242 -1.65 -14.65 -21.17
CA SER A 242 -2.87 -15.02 -21.90
C SER A 242 -2.64 -15.18 -23.43
N VAL A 243 -1.41 -14.98 -23.89
CA VAL A 243 -1.09 -14.89 -25.33
C VAL A 243 -0.26 -16.08 -25.81
N ARG A 244 0.53 -16.68 -24.93
CA ARG A 244 1.42 -17.79 -25.26
C ARG A 244 1.55 -18.81 -24.16
N LYS A 245 1.92 -20.03 -24.52
CA LYS A 245 2.34 -21.05 -23.56
C LYS A 245 3.71 -20.70 -22.99
N LEU A 246 3.87 -20.87 -21.69
CA LEU A 246 5.11 -20.66 -20.97
C LEU A 246 5.80 -22.00 -20.70
N GLU A 247 7.12 -22.01 -20.61
CA GLU A 247 7.88 -23.19 -20.16
C GLU A 247 7.62 -23.45 -18.67
N GLU A 248 7.48 -22.38 -17.89
CA GLU A 248 7.09 -22.38 -16.48
C GLU A 248 6.22 -21.14 -16.19
N GLY A 249 5.17 -21.31 -15.37
CA GLY A 249 4.25 -20.24 -15.00
C GLY A 249 2.78 -20.57 -15.24
N ILE A 250 1.97 -19.54 -15.38
CA ILE A 250 0.52 -19.66 -15.61
C ILE A 250 0.19 -19.14 -17.01
N TYR A 251 -0.51 -19.93 -17.81
CA TYR A 251 -0.89 -19.49 -19.14
C TYR A 251 -2.26 -20.02 -19.58
N LEU A 252 -2.82 -19.37 -20.58
CA LEU A 252 -4.06 -19.80 -21.23
C LEU A 252 -3.75 -20.74 -22.38
N ASP A 253 -4.36 -21.92 -22.39
CA ASP A 253 -4.34 -22.90 -23.52
C ASP A 253 -5.77 -23.23 -23.92
N GLY A 254 -6.22 -22.69 -25.04
CA GLY A 254 -7.62 -22.76 -25.43
C GLY A 254 -8.53 -22.09 -24.44
N ASP A 255 -9.34 -22.86 -23.72
CA ASP A 255 -10.26 -22.44 -22.67
C ASP A 255 -9.79 -22.84 -21.26
N GLN A 256 -8.58 -23.39 -21.14
CA GLN A 256 -8.01 -23.84 -19.87
C GLN A 256 -6.92 -22.88 -19.38
N ILE A 257 -6.89 -22.66 -18.07
CA ILE A 257 -5.77 -22.00 -17.38
C ILE A 257 -4.84 -23.09 -16.88
N ILE A 258 -3.61 -23.08 -17.37
CA ILE A 258 -2.60 -24.09 -17.06
C ILE A 258 -1.60 -23.48 -16.06
N LEU A 259 -1.36 -24.17 -14.94
CA LEU A 259 -0.22 -23.94 -14.07
C LEU A 259 0.85 -24.99 -14.40
N LYS A 260 1.98 -24.54 -14.90
CA LYS A 260 3.11 -25.41 -15.26
C LYS A 260 4.30 -25.10 -14.38
N THR A 261 4.80 -26.14 -13.72
CA THR A 261 6.06 -26.13 -13.00
C THR A 261 7.09 -26.98 -13.73
N TYR A 262 8.34 -27.02 -13.30
CA TYR A 262 9.36 -27.91 -13.86
C TYR A 262 8.99 -29.39 -13.70
N GLU A 263 8.16 -29.74 -12.74
CA GLU A 263 7.82 -31.13 -12.38
C GLU A 263 6.49 -31.60 -12.99
N GLU A 264 5.52 -30.67 -13.12
CA GLU A 264 4.16 -31.01 -13.55
C GLU A 264 3.44 -29.86 -14.29
N GLU A 265 2.40 -30.24 -15.02
CA GLU A 265 1.45 -29.33 -15.67
C GLU A 265 0.05 -29.61 -15.12
N ILE A 266 -0.56 -28.58 -14.51
CA ILE A 266 -1.86 -28.66 -13.83
C ILE A 266 -2.85 -27.81 -14.64
N PRO A 267 -3.95 -28.40 -15.19
CA PRO A 267 -4.98 -27.69 -15.92
C PRO A 267 -5.93 -26.90 -15.02
#